data_8490fec4a4f9076feaa405d998509906
#
_entry.id   8490fec4a4f9076feaa405d998509906
#
_cell.length_a   1.000
_cell.length_b   1.000
_cell.length_c   1.000
_cell.angle_alpha   90.00
_cell.angle_beta   90.00
_cell.angle_gamma   90.00
#
_symmetry.space_group_name_H-M   'P 1'
#
loop_
_entity.id
_entity.type
_entity.pdbx_description
1 polymer ?
#
loop_
_entity_poly.entity_id
_entity_poly.type
_entity_poly.pdbx_seq_one_letter_code
_entity_poly.pdbx_strand_id
1 'polypeptide(L)'
;QYGSSRRYAEKLSEQTGIPAVSYKDAPDLSGRSVVVYLGSLYAGGVLGLSKTLRGFSLQDGQKLILVTVGLADPCEQENLDNIRASLRKQLSEKLVDRAKVFHLRGRIDYQKLSLGHRTVMKLLYQSLRRIPMEKQTAENRELLETYGKRVDFTDFRALGPIISEIQGKTI
;
A
#
# COMPACT_ATOMS: atom_id res chain seq x y z
N GLN A 1 -2.98 -8.19 -4.22
CA GLN A 1 -3.60 -9.43 -4.71
C GLN A 1 -4.24 -9.26 -6.10
N TYR A 2 -4.75 -8.09 -6.44
CA TYR A 2 -5.47 -7.83 -7.69
C TYR A 2 -4.60 -7.17 -8.77
N GLY A 3 -3.30 -7.24 -8.63
CA GLY A 3 -2.34 -6.79 -9.64
C GLY A 3 -2.10 -5.28 -9.68
N SER A 4 -2.78 -4.45 -8.87
CA SER A 4 -2.54 -2.99 -8.88
C SER A 4 -1.12 -2.65 -8.42
N SER A 5 -0.68 -3.23 -7.30
CA SER A 5 0.69 -3.01 -6.80
C SER A 5 1.73 -3.44 -7.82
N ARG A 6 1.53 -4.57 -8.51
CA ARG A 6 2.41 -5.03 -9.56
C ARG A 6 2.46 -4.05 -10.73
N ARG A 7 1.28 -3.59 -11.22
CA ARG A 7 1.20 -2.61 -12.32
C ARG A 7 1.93 -1.31 -11.98
N TYR A 8 1.77 -0.81 -10.74
CA TYR A 8 2.50 0.36 -10.27
C TYR A 8 4.01 0.11 -10.19
N ALA A 9 4.42 -1.05 -9.66
CA ALA A 9 5.84 -1.40 -9.57
C ALA A 9 6.49 -1.52 -10.95
N GLU A 10 5.83 -2.19 -11.90
CA GLU A 10 6.29 -2.30 -13.29
C GLU A 10 6.40 -0.91 -13.93
N LYS A 11 5.39 -0.06 -13.75
CA LYS A 11 5.42 1.31 -14.29
C LYS A 11 6.50 2.19 -13.66
N LEU A 12 6.69 2.07 -12.35
CA LEU A 12 7.76 2.77 -11.64
C LEU A 12 9.15 2.30 -12.13
N SER A 13 9.31 0.99 -12.33
CA SER A 13 10.53 0.39 -12.88
C SER A 13 10.85 0.92 -14.27
N GLU A 14 9.87 0.98 -15.17
CA GLU A 14 10.02 1.57 -16.51
C GLU A 14 10.52 3.02 -16.46
N GLN A 15 10.01 3.82 -15.52
CA GLN A 15 10.29 5.25 -15.44
C GLN A 15 11.58 5.59 -14.69
N THR A 16 12.05 4.71 -13.81
CA THR A 16 13.22 4.95 -12.96
C THR A 16 14.43 4.11 -13.31
N GLY A 17 14.26 3.03 -14.08
CA GLY A 17 15.28 2.03 -14.33
C GLY A 17 15.58 1.10 -13.14
N ILE A 18 14.89 1.28 -12.00
CA ILE A 18 15.05 0.41 -10.82
C ILE A 18 14.28 -0.89 -11.06
N PRO A 19 14.92 -2.07 -10.98
CA PRO A 19 14.24 -3.34 -11.21
C PRO A 19 13.12 -3.59 -10.19
N ALA A 20 11.92 -3.94 -10.67
CA ALA A 20 10.84 -4.41 -9.81
C ALA A 20 10.97 -5.92 -9.57
N VAL A 21 11.07 -6.31 -8.30
CA VAL A 21 11.18 -7.72 -7.89
C VAL A 21 10.03 -8.07 -6.93
N SER A 22 9.63 -9.34 -6.93
CA SER A 22 8.62 -9.81 -5.99
C SER A 22 9.18 -9.79 -4.56
N TYR A 23 8.36 -9.38 -3.59
CA TYR A 23 8.74 -9.45 -2.17
C TYR A 23 9.06 -10.89 -1.70
N LYS A 24 8.64 -11.90 -2.44
CA LYS A 24 8.98 -13.31 -2.16
C LYS A 24 10.43 -13.63 -2.50
N ASP A 25 10.96 -12.93 -3.49
CA ASP A 25 12.30 -13.09 -4.04
C ASP A 25 13.14 -11.82 -3.76
N ALA A 26 12.81 -11.11 -2.66
CA ALA A 26 13.49 -9.86 -2.32
C ALA A 26 14.99 -10.09 -2.16
N PRO A 27 15.81 -9.27 -2.85
CA PRO A 27 17.27 -9.36 -2.74
C PRO A 27 17.72 -8.84 -1.37
N ASP A 28 19.02 -9.01 -1.08
CA ASP A 28 19.65 -8.28 0.02
C ASP A 28 19.51 -6.76 -0.21
N LEU A 29 19.00 -6.07 0.82
CA LEU A 29 18.77 -4.63 0.81
C LEU A 29 19.98 -3.85 1.35
N SER A 30 20.98 -4.53 1.89
CA SER A 30 22.20 -3.88 2.38
C SER A 30 22.96 -3.21 1.22
N GLY A 31 23.51 -2.04 1.47
CA GLY A 31 24.28 -1.27 0.49
C GLY A 31 23.44 -0.64 -0.65
N ARG A 32 22.12 -0.74 -0.61
CA ARG A 32 21.24 -0.05 -1.56
C ARG A 32 21.00 1.40 -1.10
N SER A 33 21.29 2.37 -1.96
CA SER A 33 21.07 3.78 -1.65
C SER A 33 19.56 4.14 -1.53
N VAL A 34 18.71 3.48 -2.31
CA VAL A 34 17.25 3.66 -2.30
C VAL A 34 16.57 2.30 -2.28
N VAL A 35 15.66 2.12 -1.32
CA VAL A 35 14.78 0.96 -1.22
C VAL A 35 13.35 1.44 -1.36
N VAL A 36 12.63 0.93 -2.36
CA VAL A 36 11.20 1.20 -2.55
C VAL A 36 10.42 -0.06 -2.28
N TYR A 37 9.62 -0.06 -1.22
CA TYR A 37 8.67 -1.14 -0.97
C TYR A 37 7.27 -0.71 -1.41
N LEU A 38 6.70 -1.45 -2.36
CA LEU A 38 5.38 -1.18 -2.89
C LEU A 38 4.46 -2.38 -2.60
N GLY A 39 3.48 -2.20 -1.72
CA GLY A 39 2.63 -3.28 -1.25
C GLY A 39 1.14 -2.94 -1.17
N SER A 40 0.31 -3.97 -1.36
CA SER A 40 -1.14 -3.83 -1.17
C SER A 40 -1.52 -3.79 0.30
N LEU A 41 -2.42 -2.89 0.66
CA LEU A 41 -3.13 -2.94 1.94
C LEU A 41 -4.02 -4.20 1.97
N TYR A 42 -3.90 -4.97 3.03
CA TYR A 42 -4.66 -6.20 3.22
C TYR A 42 -4.76 -6.56 4.71
N ALA A 43 -5.98 -6.81 5.18
CA ALA A 43 -6.26 -7.27 6.55
C ALA A 43 -5.57 -6.41 7.64
N GLY A 44 -5.59 -5.08 7.49
CA GLY A 44 -5.02 -4.14 8.46
C GLY A 44 -3.50 -4.02 8.42
N GLY A 45 -2.86 -4.43 7.33
CA GLY A 45 -1.42 -4.29 7.12
C GLY A 45 -1.03 -4.19 5.65
N VAL A 46 0.26 -4.14 5.39
CA VAL A 46 0.83 -4.17 4.03
C VAL A 46 1.39 -5.55 3.76
N LEU A 47 0.90 -6.17 2.69
CA LEU A 47 1.23 -7.55 2.35
C LEU A 47 2.73 -7.75 2.15
N GLY A 48 3.33 -8.66 2.92
CA GLY A 48 4.75 -9.04 2.81
C GLY A 48 5.73 -8.08 3.49
N LEU A 49 5.30 -6.90 3.94
CA LEU A 49 6.16 -5.85 4.48
C LEU A 49 7.02 -6.33 5.65
N SER A 50 6.39 -6.90 6.67
CA SER A 50 7.11 -7.41 7.85
C SER A 50 8.13 -8.50 7.51
N LYS A 51 7.82 -9.34 6.51
CA LYS A 51 8.75 -10.39 6.07
C LYS A 51 9.96 -9.80 5.36
N THR A 52 9.73 -8.84 4.47
CA THR A 52 10.79 -8.25 3.64
C THR A 52 11.71 -7.33 4.43
N LEU A 53 11.15 -6.53 5.35
CA LEU A 53 11.92 -5.55 6.13
C LEU A 53 12.23 -6.02 7.55
N ARG A 54 12.08 -7.33 7.84
CA ARG A 54 12.49 -7.89 9.13
C ARG A 54 13.99 -7.71 9.34
N GLY A 55 14.38 -7.04 10.43
CA GLY A 55 15.78 -6.78 10.75
C GLY A 55 16.45 -5.73 9.86
N PHE A 56 15.72 -5.15 8.91
CA PHE A 56 16.25 -4.05 8.11
C PHE A 56 16.41 -2.79 8.98
N SER A 57 17.59 -2.21 8.96
CA SER A 57 17.86 -0.92 9.58
C SER A 57 18.39 0.05 8.53
N LEU A 58 17.77 1.22 8.48
CA LEU A 58 18.12 2.25 7.51
C LEU A 58 19.47 2.87 7.90
N GLN A 59 20.47 2.72 7.04
CA GLN A 59 21.79 3.31 7.21
C GLN A 59 21.79 4.81 6.88
N ASP A 60 22.84 5.51 7.24
CA ASP A 60 22.98 6.92 6.86
C ASP A 60 23.17 7.04 5.34
N GLY A 61 22.49 7.99 4.74
CA GLY A 61 22.46 8.18 3.30
C GLY A 61 21.51 7.25 2.53
N GLN A 62 20.98 6.18 3.16
CA GLN A 62 19.95 5.36 2.54
C GLN A 62 18.58 6.01 2.63
N LYS A 63 17.76 5.79 1.59
CA LYS A 63 16.34 6.17 1.56
C LYS A 63 15.45 4.94 1.58
N LEU A 64 14.43 4.95 2.43
CA LEU A 64 13.33 4.00 2.40
C LEU A 64 12.05 4.72 1.98
N ILE A 65 11.44 4.23 0.91
CA ILE A 65 10.17 4.71 0.38
C ILE A 65 9.14 3.59 0.52
N LEU A 66 8.10 3.82 1.30
CA LEU A 66 6.99 2.89 1.48
C LEU A 66 5.80 3.37 0.67
N VAL A 67 5.36 2.55 -0.28
CA VAL A 67 4.20 2.84 -1.13
C VAL A 67 3.11 1.83 -0.84
N THR A 68 2.01 2.29 -0.27
CA THR A 68 0.84 1.43 -0.04
C THR A 68 -0.17 1.58 -1.16
N VAL A 69 -0.82 0.49 -1.52
CA VAL A 69 -1.87 0.47 -2.55
C VAL A 69 -3.14 -0.09 -1.93
N GLY A 70 -4.18 0.73 -1.88
CA GLY A 70 -5.48 0.36 -1.30
C GLY A 70 -6.65 0.93 -2.10
N LEU A 71 -7.85 0.78 -1.61
CA LEU A 71 -9.04 1.44 -2.19
C LEU A 71 -9.24 2.81 -1.55
N ALA A 72 -8.91 2.96 -0.27
CA ALA A 72 -9.14 4.17 0.51
C ALA A 72 -8.55 5.42 -0.15
N ASP A 73 -9.31 6.51 -0.08
CA ASP A 73 -8.88 7.79 -0.65
C ASP A 73 -7.75 8.41 0.18
N PRO A 74 -6.58 8.67 -0.41
CA PRO A 74 -5.46 9.30 0.30
C PRO A 74 -5.66 10.80 0.57
N CYS A 75 -6.71 11.42 0.06
CA CYS A 75 -7.08 12.80 0.41
C CYS A 75 -7.76 12.89 1.80
N GLU A 76 -8.22 11.77 2.33
CA GLU A 76 -8.86 11.70 3.65
C GLU A 76 -7.81 11.47 4.75
N GLN A 77 -7.65 12.43 5.67
CA GLN A 77 -6.64 12.34 6.74
C GLN A 77 -6.82 11.10 7.62
N GLU A 78 -8.05 10.72 7.90
CA GLU A 78 -8.37 9.49 8.67
C GLU A 78 -7.77 8.25 8.02
N ASN A 79 -7.83 8.13 6.68
CA ASN A 79 -7.22 7.02 5.95
C ASN A 79 -5.70 7.01 6.09
N LEU A 80 -5.07 8.18 6.01
CA LEU A 80 -3.62 8.31 6.18
C LEU A 80 -3.18 7.88 7.58
N ASP A 81 -3.91 8.29 8.61
CA ASP A 81 -3.62 7.95 10.00
C ASP A 81 -3.77 6.44 10.26
N ASN A 82 -4.83 5.84 9.72
CA ASN A 82 -5.06 4.39 9.79
C ASN A 82 -3.94 3.60 9.09
N ILE A 83 -3.48 4.06 7.93
CA ILE A 83 -2.38 3.41 7.20
C ILE A 83 -1.08 3.55 7.99
N ARG A 84 -0.77 4.72 8.55
CA ARG A 84 0.42 4.92 9.40
C ARG A 84 0.39 4.03 10.64
N ALA A 85 -0.75 3.95 11.32
CA ALA A 85 -0.93 3.04 12.45
C ALA A 85 -0.69 1.57 12.05
N SER A 86 -1.13 1.18 10.87
CA SER A 86 -0.94 -0.14 10.28
C SER A 86 0.54 -0.44 9.99
N LEU A 87 1.29 0.53 9.46
CA LEU A 87 2.73 0.42 9.23
C LEU A 87 3.51 0.25 10.54
N ARG A 88 3.16 1.02 11.59
CA ARG A 88 3.78 0.93 12.93
C ARG A 88 3.53 -0.40 13.65
N LYS A 89 2.47 -1.13 13.28
CA LYS A 89 2.26 -2.51 13.77
C LYS A 89 3.19 -3.52 13.09
N GLN A 90 3.71 -3.21 11.92
CA GLN A 90 4.52 -4.11 11.10
C GLN A 90 6.02 -3.80 11.13
N LEU A 91 6.40 -2.56 11.38
CA LEU A 91 7.77 -2.06 11.41
C LEU A 91 8.04 -1.29 12.71
N SER A 92 9.32 -1.14 13.06
CA SER A 92 9.68 -0.27 14.18
C SER A 92 9.29 1.18 13.90
N GLU A 93 8.90 1.90 14.94
CA GLU A 93 8.53 3.33 14.86
C GLU A 93 9.66 4.14 14.21
N LYS A 94 10.90 3.93 14.65
CA LYS A 94 12.10 4.59 14.09
C LYS A 94 12.22 4.39 12.56
N LEU A 95 11.85 3.21 12.05
CA LEU A 95 11.93 2.94 10.62
C LEU A 95 10.80 3.64 9.85
N VAL A 96 9.59 3.64 10.41
CA VAL A 96 8.43 4.32 9.79
C VAL A 96 8.64 5.83 9.77
N ASP A 97 9.19 6.42 10.84
CA ASP A 97 9.40 7.87 10.93
C ASP A 97 10.51 8.36 9.98
N ARG A 98 11.50 7.52 9.69
CA ARG A 98 12.56 7.83 8.70
C ARG A 98 12.16 7.53 7.25
N ALA A 99 11.12 6.74 7.04
CA ALA A 99 10.63 6.39 5.70
C ALA A 99 9.80 7.52 5.09
N LYS A 100 9.90 7.70 3.77
CA LYS A 100 8.91 8.45 3.01
C LYS A 100 7.75 7.53 2.66
N VAL A 101 6.54 7.95 3.01
CA VAL A 101 5.33 7.13 2.83
C VAL A 101 4.42 7.77 1.79
N PHE A 102 4.02 6.97 0.80
CA PHE A 102 3.08 7.36 -0.24
C PHE A 102 1.91 6.37 -0.28
N HIS A 103 0.76 6.87 -0.68
CA HIS A 103 -0.46 6.07 -0.79
C HIS A 103 -1.03 6.19 -2.20
N LEU A 104 -1.32 5.05 -2.81
CA LEU A 104 -1.89 4.96 -4.15
C LEU A 104 -3.22 4.24 -4.10
N ARG A 105 -4.15 4.64 -4.94
CA ARG A 105 -5.41 3.91 -5.09
C ARG A 105 -5.25 2.74 -6.07
N GLY A 106 -5.90 1.64 -5.76
CA GLY A 106 -5.85 0.43 -6.55
C GLY A 106 -7.18 0.10 -7.20
N ARG A 107 -7.35 -1.16 -7.55
CA ARG A 107 -8.58 -1.70 -8.13
C ARG A 107 -9.06 -2.92 -7.36
N ILE A 108 -10.35 -3.16 -7.42
CA ILE A 108 -10.96 -4.42 -7.01
C ILE A 108 -11.99 -4.86 -8.04
N ASP A 109 -12.01 -6.15 -8.30
CA ASP A 109 -13.03 -6.80 -9.12
C ASP A 109 -13.60 -7.97 -8.31
N TYR A 110 -14.77 -7.75 -7.73
CA TYR A 110 -15.41 -8.75 -6.87
C TYR A 110 -15.78 -10.03 -7.62
N GLN A 111 -15.97 -9.97 -8.96
CA GLN A 111 -16.28 -11.15 -9.76
C GLN A 111 -15.07 -12.09 -9.92
N LYS A 112 -13.85 -11.53 -9.84
CA LYS A 112 -12.58 -12.26 -9.93
C LYS A 112 -12.01 -12.70 -8.59
N LEU A 113 -12.69 -12.43 -7.48
CA LEU A 113 -12.29 -12.90 -6.17
C LEU A 113 -12.40 -14.42 -6.09
N SER A 114 -11.41 -15.08 -5.49
CA SER A 114 -11.52 -16.49 -5.12
C SER A 114 -12.67 -16.69 -4.13
N LEU A 115 -13.20 -17.91 -4.06
CA LEU A 115 -14.31 -18.24 -3.16
C LEU A 115 -14.01 -17.87 -1.71
N GLY A 116 -12.80 -18.17 -1.21
CA GLY A 116 -12.38 -17.80 0.15
C GLY A 116 -12.39 -16.29 0.36
N HIS A 117 -11.85 -15.51 -0.58
CA HIS A 117 -11.87 -14.06 -0.48
C HIS A 117 -13.28 -13.47 -0.57
N ARG A 118 -14.16 -14.03 -1.41
CA ARG A 118 -15.57 -13.62 -1.44
C ARG A 118 -16.24 -13.81 -0.09
N THR A 119 -16.00 -14.95 0.56
CA THR A 119 -16.57 -15.24 1.88
C THR A 119 -16.07 -14.25 2.92
N VAL A 120 -14.76 -14.01 2.99
CA VAL A 120 -14.19 -13.02 3.92
C VAL A 120 -14.74 -11.62 3.67
N MET A 121 -14.80 -11.18 2.41
CA MET A 121 -15.35 -9.87 2.06
C MET A 121 -16.84 -9.75 2.36
N LYS A 122 -17.61 -10.84 2.19
CA LYS A 122 -19.03 -10.87 2.56
C LYS A 122 -19.22 -10.72 4.08
N LEU A 123 -18.43 -11.43 4.88
CA LEU A 123 -18.48 -11.33 6.34
C LEU A 123 -18.09 -9.92 6.80
N LEU A 124 -17.01 -9.37 6.23
CA LEU A 124 -16.58 -8.00 6.52
C LEU A 124 -17.69 -6.98 6.17
N TYR A 125 -18.25 -7.06 4.97
CA TYR A 125 -19.37 -6.22 4.56
C TYR A 125 -20.55 -6.30 5.53
N GLN A 126 -20.94 -7.51 5.94
CA GLN A 126 -22.04 -7.71 6.90
C GLN A 126 -21.72 -7.12 8.27
N SER A 127 -20.47 -7.21 8.74
CA SER A 127 -20.06 -6.62 10.01
C SER A 127 -20.08 -5.09 9.95
N LEU A 128 -19.56 -4.51 8.87
CA LEU A 128 -19.51 -3.06 8.69
C LEU A 128 -20.90 -2.42 8.56
N ARG A 129 -21.84 -3.08 7.91
CA ARG A 129 -23.23 -2.60 7.82
C ARG A 129 -23.94 -2.47 9.17
N ARG A 130 -23.45 -3.17 10.20
CA ARG A 130 -24.01 -3.08 11.56
C ARG A 130 -23.45 -1.90 12.34
N ILE A 131 -22.38 -1.29 11.86
CA ILE A 131 -21.80 -0.10 12.49
C ILE A 131 -22.65 1.11 12.09
N PRO A 132 -23.15 1.92 13.05
CA PRO A 132 -23.85 3.15 12.75
C PRO A 132 -23.00 4.07 11.85
N MET A 133 -23.63 4.80 10.95
CA MET A 133 -22.94 5.61 9.92
C MET A 133 -21.98 6.64 10.54
N GLU A 134 -22.34 7.20 11.69
CA GLU A 134 -21.53 8.17 12.45
C GLU A 134 -20.23 7.56 13.03
N LYS A 135 -20.22 6.22 13.15
CA LYS A 135 -19.06 5.47 13.68
C LYS A 135 -18.27 4.74 12.59
N GLN A 136 -18.69 4.85 11.34
CA GLN A 136 -17.97 4.24 10.22
C GLN A 136 -16.79 5.12 9.84
N THR A 137 -15.61 4.51 9.75
CA THR A 137 -14.42 5.17 9.20
C THR A 137 -14.59 5.44 7.70
N ALA A 138 -13.80 6.35 7.14
CA ALA A 138 -13.78 6.62 5.70
C ALA A 138 -13.49 5.34 4.89
N GLU A 139 -12.54 4.51 5.34
CA GLU A 139 -12.23 3.20 4.74
C GLU A 139 -13.45 2.26 4.75
N ASN A 140 -14.20 2.22 5.86
CA ASN A 140 -15.39 1.39 5.98
C ASN A 140 -16.47 1.83 5.00
N ARG A 141 -16.71 3.14 4.88
CA ARG A 141 -17.69 3.70 3.93
C ARG A 141 -17.33 3.34 2.50
N GLU A 142 -16.06 3.53 2.11
CA GLU A 142 -15.61 3.21 0.76
C GLU A 142 -15.71 1.71 0.44
N LEU A 143 -15.40 0.85 1.42
CA LEU A 143 -15.57 -0.58 1.26
C LEU A 143 -17.05 -0.96 1.07
N LEU A 144 -17.96 -0.35 1.84
CA LEU A 144 -19.39 -0.56 1.69
C LEU A 144 -19.91 -0.09 0.32
N GLU A 145 -19.45 1.06 -0.16
CA GLU A 145 -19.83 1.63 -1.45
C GLU A 145 -19.32 0.82 -2.65
N THR A 146 -18.12 0.25 -2.52
CA THR A 146 -17.50 -0.51 -3.61
C THR A 146 -17.83 -2.00 -3.59
N TYR A 147 -18.48 -2.49 -2.53
CA TYR A 147 -18.79 -3.91 -2.38
C TYR A 147 -19.62 -4.46 -3.55
N GLY A 148 -19.19 -5.60 -4.07
CA GLY A 148 -19.83 -6.27 -5.21
C GLY A 148 -19.56 -5.62 -6.57
N LYS A 149 -18.91 -4.47 -6.62
CA LYS A 149 -18.64 -3.73 -7.85
C LYS A 149 -17.25 -4.07 -8.43
N ARG A 150 -17.05 -3.68 -9.67
CA ARG A 150 -15.73 -3.57 -10.28
C ARG A 150 -15.36 -2.09 -10.30
N VAL A 151 -14.29 -1.75 -9.58
CA VAL A 151 -13.74 -0.39 -9.55
C VAL A 151 -12.25 -0.41 -9.86
N ASP A 152 -11.77 0.59 -10.60
CA ASP A 152 -10.36 0.79 -10.89
C ASP A 152 -10.03 2.28 -10.69
N PHE A 153 -9.35 2.59 -9.59
CA PHE A 153 -8.86 3.92 -9.24
C PHE A 153 -7.36 4.09 -9.57
N THR A 154 -6.79 3.18 -10.37
CA THR A 154 -5.36 3.24 -10.71
C THR A 154 -5.06 4.49 -11.53
N ASP A 155 -4.19 5.36 -11.01
CA ASP A 155 -3.68 6.54 -11.69
C ASP A 155 -2.14 6.55 -11.66
N PHE A 156 -1.50 6.33 -12.80
CA PHE A 156 -0.05 6.32 -12.88
C PHE A 156 0.59 7.71 -12.75
N ARG A 157 -0.17 8.80 -12.89
CA ARG A 157 0.33 10.17 -12.64
C ARG A 157 0.72 10.36 -11.18
N ALA A 158 0.06 9.63 -10.26
CA ALA A 158 0.38 9.61 -8.84
C ALA A 158 1.78 9.03 -8.52
N LEU A 159 2.48 8.46 -9.50
CA LEU A 159 3.88 8.06 -9.36
C LEU A 159 4.86 9.25 -9.42
N GLY A 160 4.45 10.39 -9.93
CA GLY A 160 5.31 11.57 -10.09
C GLY A 160 6.06 11.97 -8.81
N PRO A 161 5.38 12.20 -7.67
CA PRO A 161 6.04 12.53 -6.41
C PRO A 161 7.00 11.44 -5.92
N ILE A 162 6.67 10.17 -6.15
CA ILE A 162 7.51 9.01 -5.77
C ILE A 162 8.80 9.02 -6.61
N ILE A 163 8.70 9.27 -7.90
CA ILE A 163 9.84 9.35 -8.81
C ILE A 163 10.75 10.53 -8.44
N SER A 164 10.17 11.69 -8.11
CA SER A 164 10.93 12.85 -7.64
C SER A 164 11.69 12.53 -6.37
N GLU A 165 11.08 11.84 -5.40
CA GLU A 165 11.75 11.43 -4.16
C GLU A 165 12.90 10.43 -4.43
N ILE A 166 12.70 9.46 -5.33
CA ILE A 166 13.76 8.52 -5.75
C ILE A 166 14.94 9.26 -6.34
N GLN A 167 14.69 10.25 -7.21
CA GLN A 167 15.71 11.02 -7.91
C GLN A 167 16.35 12.12 -7.05
N GLY A 168 15.88 12.32 -5.82
CA GLY A 168 16.36 13.39 -4.95
C GLY A 168 15.99 14.80 -5.42
N LYS A 169 14.97 14.93 -6.26
CA LYS A 169 14.44 16.21 -6.70
C LYS A 169 13.45 16.70 -5.65
N THR A 170 13.72 17.84 -5.04
CA THR A 170 12.75 18.53 -4.17
C THR A 170 11.61 19.04 -5.04
N ILE A 171 10.36 18.72 -4.66
CA ILE A 171 9.13 19.25 -5.29
C ILE A 171 8.85 20.62 -4.69
#